data_7b36c456de21db60483a1870c4a32e6f
#
_entry.id   7b36c456de21db60483a1870c4a32e6f
#
_cell.length_a   1.000
_cell.length_b   1.000
_cell.length_c   1.000
_cell.angle_alpha   90.00
_cell.angle_beta   90.00
_cell.angle_gamma   90.00
#
_symmetry.space_group_name_H-M   'P 1'
#
loop_
_entity.id
_entity.type
_entity.pdbx_description
1 polymer ?
#
loop_
_entity_poly.entity_id
_entity_poly.type
_entity_poly.pdbx_seq_one_letter_code
_entity_poly.pdbx_strand_id
1 'polypeptide(L)'
;TRHKPLMPSFEKTSAFMTKHYVLFAILFVLIWIPAIWGYNHTGVYYNLDSSLPENLASVQANSKLSDDFDMGATHMVLMDVNLPAKDKAAMMDEMEDVKGVKAVLGLEKIVDPSIPQDFIPQEILDTLESDEYELVLITSEYAVASDEVNEQCDTLNQILKNYDSKGMLIGEAPCTKDLIEITDTDFNTVSAVSIGIIFAIIFFVFKSVSLPVILVGVIEFAIYINMGLPYYTHTTLPFIASIVIGTIQLGSTVDYAILMTNRYKTERMAGKEKHEAISIAHKTSFK
;
A
#
# COMPACT_ATOMS: atom_id res chain seq x y z
N THR A 1 28.95 -41.43 -2.69
CA THR A 1 28.74 -40.44 -3.77
C THR A 1 29.14 -39.06 -3.27
N ARG A 2 30.31 -38.57 -3.74
CA ARG A 2 30.76 -37.19 -3.46
C ARG A 2 29.91 -36.24 -4.29
N HIS A 3 28.84 -35.68 -3.69
CA HIS A 3 28.16 -34.55 -4.27
C HIS A 3 29.13 -33.35 -4.26
N LYS A 4 29.43 -32.84 -5.45
CA LYS A 4 30.11 -31.55 -5.57
C LYS A 4 29.12 -30.47 -5.08
N PRO A 5 29.53 -29.58 -4.15
CA PRO A 5 28.66 -28.50 -3.71
C PRO A 5 28.28 -27.62 -4.92
N LEU A 6 27.01 -27.33 -5.06
CA LEU A 6 26.47 -26.50 -6.17
C LEU A 6 26.97 -25.06 -6.10
N MET A 7 27.34 -24.58 -4.92
CA MET A 7 27.84 -23.22 -4.70
C MET A 7 29.36 -23.21 -4.47
N PRO A 8 30.07 -22.21 -5.02
CA PRO A 8 31.49 -22.02 -4.75
C PRO A 8 31.72 -21.71 -3.27
N SER A 9 32.91 -22.10 -2.77
CA SER A 9 33.30 -21.80 -1.39
C SER A 9 33.47 -20.28 -1.21
N PHE A 10 32.72 -19.67 -0.30
CA PHE A 10 32.80 -18.24 0.03
C PHE A 10 34.00 -17.89 0.95
N GLU A 11 34.98 -18.78 1.09
CA GLU A 11 36.14 -18.58 1.98
C GLU A 11 36.93 -17.30 1.64
N LYS A 12 37.19 -17.07 0.34
CA LYS A 12 37.93 -15.89 -0.10
C LYS A 12 37.15 -14.60 0.15
N THR A 13 35.83 -14.63 -0.10
CA THR A 13 34.95 -13.49 0.12
C THR A 13 34.84 -13.17 1.61
N SER A 14 34.66 -14.20 2.45
CA SER A 14 34.62 -14.05 3.90
C SER A 14 35.93 -13.48 4.46
N ALA A 15 37.09 -13.99 4.02
CA ALA A 15 38.39 -13.49 4.44
C ALA A 15 38.61 -12.02 4.00
N PHE A 16 38.17 -11.64 2.79
CA PHE A 16 38.24 -10.26 2.30
C PHE A 16 37.35 -9.32 3.12
N MET A 17 36.10 -9.69 3.36
CA MET A 17 35.17 -8.90 4.17
C MET A 17 35.67 -8.75 5.62
N THR A 18 36.17 -9.83 6.21
CA THR A 18 36.67 -9.79 7.59
C THR A 18 37.96 -8.94 7.72
N LYS A 19 38.80 -8.93 6.68
CA LYS A 19 40.01 -8.09 6.65
C LYS A 19 39.67 -6.61 6.53
N HIS A 20 38.61 -6.25 5.78
CA HIS A 20 38.23 -4.87 5.50
C HIS A 20 36.89 -4.48 6.19
N TYR A 21 36.60 -5.05 7.35
CA TYR A 21 35.31 -4.88 8.03
C TYR A 21 34.94 -3.42 8.29
N VAL A 22 35.92 -2.56 8.59
CA VAL A 22 35.69 -1.12 8.82
C VAL A 22 35.19 -0.43 7.55
N LEU A 23 35.78 -0.77 6.38
CA LEU A 23 35.35 -0.21 5.10
C LEU A 23 33.91 -0.64 4.80
N PHE A 24 33.58 -1.92 5.03
CA PHE A 24 32.21 -2.43 4.83
C PHE A 24 31.21 -1.81 5.81
N ALA A 25 31.61 -1.55 7.07
CA ALA A 25 30.77 -0.85 8.04
C ALA A 25 30.47 0.59 7.62
N ILE A 26 31.48 1.33 7.11
CA ILE A 26 31.31 2.68 6.59
C ILE A 26 30.39 2.66 5.36
N LEU A 27 30.64 1.75 4.42
CA LEU A 27 29.82 1.59 3.21
C LEU A 27 28.36 1.28 3.59
N PHE A 28 28.13 0.39 4.56
CA PHE A 28 26.81 0.06 5.09
C PHE A 28 26.06 1.33 5.56
N VAL A 29 26.73 2.18 6.36
CA VAL A 29 26.13 3.41 6.86
C VAL A 29 25.88 4.42 5.71
N LEU A 30 26.80 4.51 4.75
CA LEU A 30 26.64 5.43 3.61
C LEU A 30 25.49 5.03 2.69
N ILE A 31 25.28 3.73 2.45
CA ILE A 31 24.18 3.24 1.60
C ILE A 31 22.81 3.43 2.27
N TRP A 32 22.75 3.55 3.60
CA TRP A 32 21.49 3.87 4.28
C TRP A 32 20.86 5.17 3.79
N ILE A 33 21.66 6.19 3.47
CA ILE A 33 21.17 7.50 3.01
C ILE A 33 20.35 7.36 1.71
N PRO A 34 20.92 6.83 0.60
CA PRO A 34 20.15 6.64 -0.62
C PRO A 34 19.03 5.59 -0.47
N ALA A 35 19.19 4.57 0.39
CA ALA A 35 18.14 3.58 0.62
C ALA A 35 16.90 4.20 1.27
N ILE A 36 17.06 5.01 2.33
CA ILE A 36 15.96 5.73 2.98
C ILE A 36 15.35 6.75 2.01
N TRP A 37 16.18 7.47 1.27
CA TRP A 37 15.69 8.45 0.29
C TRP A 37 14.83 7.79 -0.77
N GLY A 38 15.32 6.71 -1.39
CA GLY A 38 14.59 5.95 -2.38
C GLY A 38 13.28 5.38 -1.84
N TYR A 39 13.30 4.79 -0.65
CA TYR A 39 12.11 4.27 0.02
C TYR A 39 11.01 5.34 0.19
N ASN A 40 11.38 6.51 0.72
CA ASN A 40 10.42 7.59 0.99
C ASN A 40 9.89 8.28 -0.29
N HIS A 41 10.55 8.08 -1.44
CA HIS A 41 10.17 8.69 -2.72
C HIS A 41 9.73 7.65 -3.76
N THR A 42 9.64 6.38 -3.40
CA THR A 42 9.09 5.34 -4.29
C THR A 42 7.59 5.56 -4.45
N GLY A 43 7.16 5.73 -5.69
CA GLY A 43 5.74 5.85 -6.02
C GLY A 43 4.99 4.54 -5.74
N VAL A 44 3.87 4.66 -5.06
CA VAL A 44 2.97 3.54 -4.76
C VAL A 44 1.64 3.82 -5.44
N TYR A 45 1.08 2.82 -6.13
CA TYR A 45 -0.24 2.94 -6.74
C TYR A 45 -1.24 2.00 -6.05
N TYR A 46 -2.47 2.50 -5.90
CA TYR A 46 -3.57 1.78 -5.25
C TYR A 46 -4.57 1.24 -6.27
N ASN A 47 -4.64 1.83 -7.46
CA ASN A 47 -5.44 1.30 -8.56
C ASN A 47 -4.72 0.09 -9.19
N LEU A 48 -5.20 -1.12 -8.88
CA LEU A 48 -4.62 -2.37 -9.40
C LEU A 48 -4.83 -2.53 -10.92
N ASP A 49 -5.81 -1.86 -11.50
CA ASP A 49 -6.10 -1.89 -12.94
C ASP A 49 -4.95 -1.29 -13.75
N SER A 50 -4.20 -0.34 -13.16
CA SER A 50 -3.01 0.25 -13.79
C SER A 50 -1.87 -0.76 -14.05
N SER A 51 -1.91 -1.93 -13.41
CA SER A 51 -0.95 -3.02 -13.63
C SER A 51 -1.36 -4.00 -14.74
N LEU A 52 -2.57 -3.85 -15.26
CA LEU A 52 -3.09 -4.74 -16.30
C LEU A 52 -2.48 -4.41 -17.67
N PRO A 53 -2.29 -5.42 -18.55
CA PRO A 53 -1.82 -5.18 -19.90
C PRO A 53 -2.78 -4.28 -20.70
N GLU A 54 -2.24 -3.28 -21.39
CA GLU A 54 -3.00 -2.31 -22.20
C GLU A 54 -3.83 -2.94 -23.33
N ASN A 55 -3.51 -4.18 -23.74
CA ASN A 55 -4.24 -4.88 -24.79
C ASN A 55 -5.52 -5.57 -24.30
N LEU A 56 -5.85 -5.51 -23.02
CA LEU A 56 -7.10 -6.04 -22.51
C LEU A 56 -8.28 -5.18 -22.94
N ALA A 57 -9.38 -5.82 -23.34
CA ALA A 57 -10.57 -5.12 -23.82
C ALA A 57 -11.18 -4.18 -22.79
N SER A 58 -11.14 -4.55 -21.51
CA SER A 58 -11.61 -3.72 -20.39
C SER A 58 -10.74 -2.46 -20.22
N VAL A 59 -9.40 -2.60 -20.29
CA VAL A 59 -8.47 -1.47 -20.18
C VAL A 59 -8.67 -0.51 -21.34
N GLN A 60 -8.79 -1.02 -22.56
CA GLN A 60 -9.08 -0.20 -23.75
C GLN A 60 -10.43 0.49 -23.67
N ALA A 61 -11.46 -0.16 -23.09
CA ALA A 61 -12.76 0.46 -22.89
C ALA A 61 -12.70 1.60 -21.86
N ASN A 62 -12.00 1.39 -20.75
CA ASN A 62 -11.79 2.43 -19.74
C ASN A 62 -11.01 3.63 -20.30
N SER A 63 -9.95 3.37 -21.10
CA SER A 63 -9.23 4.46 -21.77
C SER A 63 -10.14 5.28 -22.68
N LYS A 64 -11.02 4.62 -23.45
CA LYS A 64 -11.98 5.33 -24.30
C LYS A 64 -13.01 6.12 -23.50
N LEU A 65 -13.46 5.63 -22.35
CA LEU A 65 -14.35 6.40 -21.47
C LEU A 65 -13.65 7.68 -20.97
N SER A 66 -12.38 7.57 -20.61
CA SER A 66 -11.60 8.72 -20.18
C SER A 66 -11.31 9.68 -21.33
N ASP A 67 -10.85 9.17 -22.48
CA ASP A 67 -10.36 10.00 -23.60
C ASP A 67 -11.50 10.65 -24.41
N ASP A 68 -12.60 9.91 -24.64
CA ASP A 68 -13.69 10.36 -25.50
C ASP A 68 -14.82 11.07 -24.72
N PHE A 69 -15.01 10.75 -23.43
CA PHE A 69 -16.11 11.25 -22.60
C PHE A 69 -15.66 12.04 -21.37
N ASP A 70 -14.35 12.21 -21.15
CA ASP A 70 -13.80 12.82 -19.92
C ASP A 70 -14.34 12.17 -18.64
N MET A 71 -14.58 10.86 -18.65
CA MET A 71 -15.10 10.09 -17.52
C MET A 71 -13.96 9.28 -16.89
N GLY A 72 -13.50 9.73 -15.72
CA GLY A 72 -12.51 9.03 -14.91
C GLY A 72 -13.16 8.12 -13.87
N ALA A 73 -13.56 8.68 -12.74
CA ALA A 73 -14.21 7.93 -11.66
C ALA A 73 -15.74 8.13 -11.68
N THR A 74 -16.45 7.13 -11.18
CA THR A 74 -17.89 7.22 -10.92
C THR A 74 -18.13 7.03 -9.42
N HIS A 75 -18.79 8.01 -8.81
CA HIS A 75 -19.25 7.95 -7.42
C HIS A 75 -20.74 7.66 -7.38
N MET A 76 -21.18 7.10 -6.30
CA MET A 76 -22.60 6.92 -6.01
C MET A 76 -22.89 7.44 -4.62
N VAL A 77 -24.07 8.05 -4.46
CA VAL A 77 -24.58 8.49 -3.16
C VAL A 77 -25.83 7.70 -2.84
N LEU A 78 -25.87 7.13 -1.65
CA LEU A 78 -27.09 6.61 -1.06
C LEU A 78 -27.57 7.61 0.00
N MET A 79 -28.73 8.22 -0.23
CA MET A 79 -29.37 9.16 0.69
C MET A 79 -30.71 8.60 1.19
N ASP A 80 -31.20 9.10 2.30
CA ASP A 80 -32.51 8.73 2.84
C ASP A 80 -33.63 9.07 1.84
N VAL A 81 -34.41 8.10 1.46
CA VAL A 81 -35.55 8.26 0.52
C VAL A 81 -36.55 9.30 1.01
N ASN A 82 -36.68 9.49 2.32
CA ASN A 82 -37.64 10.43 2.94
C ASN A 82 -37.15 11.89 3.03
N LEU A 83 -35.93 12.19 2.54
CA LEU A 83 -35.46 13.58 2.45
C LEU A 83 -36.42 14.40 1.58
N PRO A 84 -36.72 15.69 1.94
CA PRO A 84 -37.50 16.54 1.11
C PRO A 84 -36.91 16.71 -0.29
N ALA A 85 -37.72 16.58 -1.35
CA ALA A 85 -37.26 16.71 -2.74
C ALA A 85 -36.47 18.00 -3.00
N LYS A 86 -36.87 19.12 -2.32
CA LYS A 86 -36.14 20.38 -2.39
C LYS A 86 -34.70 20.27 -1.85
N ASP A 87 -34.52 19.54 -0.76
CA ASP A 87 -33.20 19.38 -0.15
C ASP A 87 -32.33 18.41 -0.97
N LYS A 88 -32.93 17.36 -1.54
CA LYS A 88 -32.28 16.46 -2.50
C LYS A 88 -31.79 17.24 -3.73
N ALA A 89 -32.67 18.05 -4.35
CA ALA A 89 -32.29 18.86 -5.50
C ALA A 89 -31.18 19.87 -5.17
N ALA A 90 -31.26 20.56 -4.04
CA ALA A 90 -30.24 21.52 -3.59
C ALA A 90 -28.89 20.83 -3.34
N MET A 91 -28.90 19.65 -2.72
CA MET A 91 -27.70 18.85 -2.50
C MET A 91 -27.03 18.43 -3.83
N MET A 92 -27.83 17.95 -4.80
CA MET A 92 -27.33 17.59 -6.11
C MET A 92 -26.75 18.78 -6.88
N ASP A 93 -27.40 19.98 -6.77
CA ASP A 93 -26.87 21.20 -7.36
C ASP A 93 -25.52 21.59 -6.75
N GLU A 94 -25.36 21.53 -5.41
CA GLU A 94 -24.11 21.80 -4.75
C GLU A 94 -23.02 20.75 -5.14
N MET A 95 -23.40 19.49 -5.32
CA MET A 95 -22.47 18.43 -5.76
C MET A 95 -22.02 18.63 -7.21
N GLU A 96 -22.90 19.13 -8.09
CA GLU A 96 -22.57 19.42 -9.49
C GLU A 96 -21.56 20.58 -9.62
N ASP A 97 -21.59 21.54 -8.69
CA ASP A 97 -20.66 22.66 -8.64
C ASP A 97 -19.26 22.28 -8.11
N VAL A 98 -19.09 21.06 -7.61
CA VAL A 98 -17.78 20.59 -7.11
C VAL A 98 -16.81 20.42 -8.28
N LYS A 99 -15.61 20.96 -8.12
CA LYS A 99 -14.55 20.89 -9.13
C LYS A 99 -14.30 19.47 -9.60
N GLY A 100 -14.33 19.27 -10.92
CA GLY A 100 -14.09 17.98 -11.56
C GLY A 100 -15.31 17.05 -11.62
N VAL A 101 -16.45 17.45 -11.06
CA VAL A 101 -17.73 16.76 -11.30
C VAL A 101 -18.23 17.13 -12.69
N LYS A 102 -18.58 16.14 -13.49
CA LYS A 102 -19.10 16.31 -14.86
C LYS A 102 -20.60 16.26 -14.93
N ALA A 103 -21.22 15.37 -14.16
CA ALA A 103 -22.66 15.24 -14.10
C ALA A 103 -23.10 14.60 -12.77
N VAL A 104 -24.26 15.01 -12.30
CA VAL A 104 -24.98 14.41 -11.18
C VAL A 104 -26.32 13.92 -11.69
N LEU A 105 -26.60 12.64 -11.56
CA LEU A 105 -27.81 11.99 -12.03
C LEU A 105 -28.56 11.37 -10.85
N GLY A 106 -29.67 11.97 -10.50
CA GLY A 106 -30.60 11.47 -9.49
C GLY A 106 -32.02 11.69 -9.95
N LEU A 107 -32.99 11.24 -9.20
CA LEU A 107 -34.40 11.30 -9.60
C LEU A 107 -34.84 12.76 -9.86
N GLU A 108 -34.49 13.71 -8.99
CA GLU A 108 -34.84 15.12 -9.09
C GLU A 108 -34.16 15.86 -10.25
N LYS A 109 -33.10 15.29 -10.83
CA LYS A 109 -32.43 15.81 -12.03
C LYS A 109 -33.03 15.23 -13.33
N ILE A 110 -33.55 14.01 -13.27
CA ILE A 110 -34.14 13.31 -14.41
C ILE A 110 -35.60 13.73 -14.60
N VAL A 111 -36.30 13.97 -13.50
CA VAL A 111 -37.71 14.28 -13.48
C VAL A 111 -37.89 15.66 -12.83
N ASP A 112 -38.65 16.58 -13.51
CA ASP A 112 -38.97 17.87 -12.94
C ASP A 112 -39.73 17.69 -11.60
N PRO A 113 -39.27 18.32 -10.50
CA PRO A 113 -39.90 18.18 -9.17
C PRO A 113 -41.39 18.56 -9.11
N SER A 114 -41.91 19.21 -10.14
CA SER A 114 -43.35 19.53 -10.26
C SER A 114 -44.19 18.34 -10.76
N ILE A 115 -43.56 17.27 -11.25
CA ILE A 115 -44.28 16.08 -11.73
C ILE A 115 -44.57 15.17 -10.52
N PRO A 116 -45.85 14.82 -10.25
CA PRO A 116 -46.19 13.89 -9.19
C PRO A 116 -45.53 12.51 -9.46
N GLN A 117 -45.07 11.85 -8.40
CA GLN A 117 -44.41 10.53 -8.51
C GLN A 117 -45.24 9.46 -9.24
N ASP A 118 -46.57 9.55 -9.17
CA ASP A 118 -47.49 8.64 -9.87
C ASP A 118 -47.34 8.66 -11.40
N PHE A 119 -46.71 9.70 -11.97
CA PHE A 119 -46.46 9.83 -13.42
C PHE A 119 -45.05 9.38 -13.83
N ILE A 120 -44.18 9.01 -12.86
CA ILE A 120 -42.84 8.54 -13.15
C ILE A 120 -42.93 7.03 -13.49
N PRO A 121 -42.29 6.57 -14.58
CA PRO A 121 -42.26 5.17 -14.89
C PRO A 121 -41.69 4.35 -13.73
N GLN A 122 -42.40 3.29 -13.33
CA GLN A 122 -42.00 2.45 -12.20
C GLN A 122 -40.58 1.87 -12.35
N GLU A 123 -40.16 1.60 -13.58
CA GLU A 123 -38.82 1.08 -13.89
C GLU A 123 -37.71 2.06 -13.46
N ILE A 124 -37.96 3.38 -13.52
CA ILE A 124 -37.00 4.42 -13.06
C ILE A 124 -36.96 4.43 -11.54
N LEU A 125 -38.12 4.41 -10.90
CA LEU A 125 -38.23 4.37 -9.44
C LEU A 125 -37.57 3.11 -8.89
N ASP A 126 -37.90 1.94 -9.42
CA ASP A 126 -37.31 0.66 -8.99
C ASP A 126 -35.79 0.59 -9.19
N THR A 127 -35.23 1.43 -10.06
CA THR A 127 -33.78 1.49 -10.30
C THR A 127 -33.08 2.46 -9.36
N LEU A 128 -33.70 3.59 -9.02
CA LEU A 128 -33.07 4.67 -8.26
C LEU A 128 -33.52 4.72 -6.80
N GLU A 129 -34.65 4.13 -6.45
CA GLU A 129 -35.19 4.13 -5.09
C GLU A 129 -35.33 2.70 -4.54
N SER A 130 -35.10 2.57 -3.26
CA SER A 130 -35.43 1.40 -2.45
C SER A 130 -36.32 1.81 -1.28
N ASP A 131 -36.69 0.87 -0.41
CA ASP A 131 -37.49 1.16 0.77
C ASP A 131 -36.86 2.20 1.72
N GLU A 132 -35.52 2.30 1.73
CA GLU A 132 -34.78 3.14 2.67
C GLU A 132 -33.93 4.22 1.97
N TYR A 133 -33.45 3.94 0.76
CA TYR A 133 -32.44 4.77 0.11
C TYR A 133 -32.81 5.16 -1.30
N GLU A 134 -32.35 6.34 -1.69
CA GLU A 134 -32.31 6.79 -3.07
C GLU A 134 -30.87 6.85 -3.57
N LEU A 135 -30.65 6.45 -4.82
CA LEU A 135 -29.36 6.38 -5.48
C LEU A 135 -29.14 7.60 -6.38
N VAL A 136 -28.02 8.30 -6.17
CA VAL A 136 -27.51 9.33 -7.06
C VAL A 136 -26.19 8.89 -7.66
N LEU A 137 -26.01 9.06 -8.97
CA LEU A 137 -24.78 8.78 -9.70
C LEU A 137 -24.04 10.09 -9.96
N ILE A 138 -22.75 10.12 -9.69
CA ILE A 138 -21.87 11.27 -9.90
C ILE A 138 -20.71 10.84 -10.77
N THR A 139 -20.52 11.50 -11.91
CA THR A 139 -19.36 11.25 -12.77
C THR A 139 -18.29 12.31 -12.55
N SER A 140 -17.04 11.89 -12.46
CA SER A 140 -15.87 12.73 -12.25
C SER A 140 -14.92 12.65 -13.45
N GLU A 141 -14.23 13.74 -13.76
CA GLU A 141 -13.14 13.75 -14.72
C GLU A 141 -11.85 13.16 -14.15
N TYR A 142 -11.74 13.08 -12.82
CA TYR A 142 -10.52 12.63 -12.16
C TYR A 142 -10.41 11.10 -12.15
N ALA A 143 -9.19 10.62 -12.32
CA ALA A 143 -8.91 9.18 -12.26
C ALA A 143 -9.01 8.65 -10.82
N VAL A 144 -9.38 7.39 -10.68
CA VAL A 144 -9.40 6.69 -9.40
C VAL A 144 -7.99 6.72 -8.77
N ALA A 145 -7.92 6.92 -7.46
CA ALA A 145 -6.69 7.01 -6.66
C ALA A 145 -5.79 8.23 -6.98
N SER A 146 -6.31 9.27 -7.63
CA SER A 146 -5.62 10.56 -7.74
C SER A 146 -5.86 11.42 -6.50
N ASP A 147 -4.95 12.37 -6.22
CA ASP A 147 -5.12 13.30 -5.10
C ASP A 147 -6.37 14.18 -5.31
N GLU A 148 -6.64 14.56 -6.57
CA GLU A 148 -7.79 15.37 -6.95
C GLU A 148 -9.12 14.65 -6.67
N VAL A 149 -9.22 13.35 -6.98
CA VAL A 149 -10.44 12.59 -6.69
C VAL A 149 -10.62 12.37 -5.19
N ASN A 150 -9.53 12.25 -4.43
CA ASN A 150 -9.61 12.12 -2.98
C ASN A 150 -10.14 13.41 -2.32
N GLU A 151 -9.65 14.59 -2.75
CA GLU A 151 -10.18 15.89 -2.31
C GLU A 151 -11.65 16.07 -2.71
N GLN A 152 -12.01 15.64 -3.92
CA GLN A 152 -13.38 15.67 -4.41
C GLN A 152 -14.30 14.79 -3.55
N CYS A 153 -13.87 13.56 -3.20
CA CYS A 153 -14.61 12.67 -2.30
C CYS A 153 -14.87 13.31 -0.93
N ASP A 154 -13.87 14.02 -0.35
CA ASP A 154 -14.05 14.73 0.92
C ASP A 154 -15.11 15.83 0.81
N THR A 155 -15.05 16.61 -0.27
CA THR A 155 -15.99 17.69 -0.51
C THR A 155 -17.41 17.17 -0.73
N LEU A 156 -17.56 16.13 -1.57
CA LEU A 156 -18.86 15.50 -1.82
C LEU A 156 -19.44 14.87 -0.54
N ASN A 157 -18.62 14.21 0.24
CA ASN A 157 -19.05 13.63 1.52
C ASN A 157 -19.46 14.71 2.53
N GLN A 158 -18.76 15.85 2.57
CA GLN A 158 -19.11 16.96 3.43
C GLN A 158 -20.46 17.57 3.02
N ILE A 159 -20.70 17.78 1.73
CA ILE A 159 -21.99 18.23 1.22
C ILE A 159 -23.08 17.24 1.63
N LEU A 160 -22.89 15.95 1.34
CA LEU A 160 -23.84 14.89 1.71
C LEU A 160 -24.21 14.95 3.19
N LYS A 161 -23.21 15.03 4.07
CA LYS A 161 -23.41 15.04 5.54
C LYS A 161 -24.13 16.29 6.05
N ASN A 162 -24.12 17.40 5.31
CA ASN A 162 -24.88 18.59 5.66
C ASN A 162 -26.39 18.39 5.46
N TYR A 163 -26.79 17.58 4.48
CA TYR A 163 -28.19 17.28 4.17
C TYR A 163 -28.67 15.97 4.80
N ASP A 164 -27.82 14.94 4.75
CA ASP A 164 -28.11 13.62 5.31
C ASP A 164 -26.92 13.10 6.12
N SER A 165 -27.03 13.14 7.44
CA SER A 165 -25.99 12.63 8.34
C SER A 165 -25.73 11.12 8.21
N LYS A 166 -26.71 10.35 7.69
CA LYS A 166 -26.62 8.90 7.48
C LYS A 166 -26.30 8.55 6.03
N GLY A 167 -26.45 9.50 5.10
CA GLY A 167 -26.12 9.29 3.69
C GLY A 167 -24.70 8.73 3.50
N MET A 168 -24.48 7.95 2.49
CA MET A 168 -23.22 7.26 2.22
C MET A 168 -22.71 7.61 0.82
N LEU A 169 -21.45 8.05 0.74
CA LEU A 169 -20.73 8.17 -0.53
C LEU A 169 -20.04 6.84 -0.80
N ILE A 170 -20.32 6.21 -1.93
CA ILE A 170 -19.83 4.90 -2.32
C ILE A 170 -19.28 4.94 -3.75
N GLY A 171 -18.55 3.91 -4.13
CA GLY A 171 -17.94 3.78 -5.46
C GLY A 171 -16.48 3.35 -5.36
N GLU A 172 -15.84 3.22 -6.52
CA GLU A 172 -14.45 2.77 -6.58
C GLU A 172 -13.49 3.79 -5.94
N ALA A 173 -13.66 5.08 -6.25
CA ALA A 173 -12.77 6.11 -5.71
C ALA A 173 -12.93 6.33 -4.20
N PRO A 174 -14.15 6.45 -3.61
CA PRO A 174 -14.31 6.49 -2.16
C PRO A 174 -13.74 5.25 -1.45
N CYS A 175 -14.00 4.04 -1.99
CA CYS A 175 -13.45 2.80 -1.42
C CYS A 175 -11.93 2.76 -1.50
N THR A 176 -11.34 3.25 -2.60
CA THR A 176 -9.88 3.31 -2.76
C THR A 176 -9.27 4.33 -1.80
N LYS A 177 -9.92 5.47 -1.60
CA LYS A 177 -9.51 6.47 -0.61
C LYS A 177 -9.48 5.91 0.80
N ASP A 178 -10.56 5.25 1.23
CA ASP A 178 -10.63 4.58 2.53
C ASP A 178 -9.54 3.51 2.67
N LEU A 179 -9.29 2.75 1.60
CA LEU A 179 -8.22 1.76 1.55
C LEU A 179 -6.83 2.39 1.75
N ILE A 180 -6.56 3.54 1.13
CA ILE A 180 -5.29 4.28 1.30
C ILE A 180 -5.10 4.65 2.77
N GLU A 181 -6.10 5.29 3.39
CA GLU A 181 -6.03 5.79 4.77
C GLU A 181 -5.85 4.65 5.80
N ILE A 182 -6.60 3.56 5.64
CA ILE A 182 -6.52 2.39 6.51
C ILE A 182 -5.19 1.67 6.31
N THR A 183 -4.77 1.49 5.06
CA THR A 183 -3.56 0.75 4.72
C THR A 183 -2.30 1.39 5.29
N ASP A 184 -2.17 2.71 5.21
CA ASP A 184 -1.01 3.41 5.77
C ASP A 184 -0.90 3.25 7.29
N THR A 185 -2.03 3.31 7.99
CA THR A 185 -2.09 3.09 9.44
C THR A 185 -1.77 1.65 9.80
N ASP A 186 -2.36 0.70 9.10
CA ASP A 186 -2.21 -0.74 9.36
C ASP A 186 -0.78 -1.20 9.05
N PHE A 187 -0.19 -0.74 7.95
CA PHE A 187 1.18 -1.10 7.58
C PHE A 187 2.20 -0.62 8.59
N ASN A 188 2.07 0.61 9.05
CA ASN A 188 2.94 1.16 10.10
C ASN A 188 2.79 0.37 11.41
N THR A 189 1.56 0.03 11.78
CA THR A 189 1.26 -0.74 12.99
C THR A 189 1.82 -2.17 12.90
N VAL A 190 1.55 -2.88 11.81
CA VAL A 190 2.03 -4.25 11.58
C VAL A 190 3.56 -4.29 11.54
N SER A 191 4.20 -3.34 10.87
CA SER A 191 5.65 -3.23 10.81
C SER A 191 6.26 -3.00 12.19
N ALA A 192 5.74 -2.04 12.96
CA ALA A 192 6.23 -1.74 14.30
C ALA A 192 6.07 -2.93 15.26
N VAL A 193 4.91 -3.60 15.24
CA VAL A 193 4.65 -4.79 16.05
C VAL A 193 5.56 -5.95 15.65
N SER A 194 5.74 -6.19 14.35
CA SER A 194 6.60 -7.26 13.84
C SER A 194 8.06 -7.05 14.23
N ILE A 195 8.59 -5.83 14.05
CA ILE A 195 9.94 -5.45 14.48
C ILE A 195 10.09 -5.64 16.00
N GLY A 196 9.10 -5.18 16.79
CA GLY A 196 9.11 -5.31 18.25
C GLY A 196 9.14 -6.76 18.72
N ILE A 197 8.32 -7.63 18.10
CA ILE A 197 8.28 -9.08 18.43
C ILE A 197 9.61 -9.75 18.07
N ILE A 198 10.15 -9.50 16.88
CA ILE A 198 11.43 -10.06 16.43
C ILE A 198 12.56 -9.58 17.33
N PHE A 199 12.57 -8.29 17.67
CA PHE A 199 13.55 -7.75 18.62
C PHE A 199 13.49 -8.48 19.96
N ALA A 200 12.29 -8.69 20.51
CA ALA A 200 12.08 -9.41 21.77
C ALA A 200 12.56 -10.87 21.67
N ILE A 201 12.21 -11.58 20.60
CA ILE A 201 12.65 -12.99 20.39
C ILE A 201 14.18 -13.07 20.38
N ILE A 202 14.85 -12.23 19.59
CA ILE A 202 16.32 -12.23 19.49
C ILE A 202 16.95 -11.87 20.85
N PHE A 203 16.37 -10.89 21.56
CA PHE A 203 16.83 -10.48 22.88
C PHE A 203 16.78 -11.65 23.87
N PHE A 204 15.67 -12.38 23.96
CA PHE A 204 15.52 -13.51 24.88
C PHE A 204 16.41 -14.68 24.50
N VAL A 205 16.57 -14.98 23.20
CA VAL A 205 17.43 -16.08 22.70
C VAL A 205 18.90 -15.82 23.00
N PHE A 206 19.37 -14.60 22.75
CA PHE A 206 20.80 -14.28 22.88
C PHE A 206 21.17 -13.63 24.22
N LYS A 207 20.19 -13.18 25.00
CA LYS A 207 20.38 -12.45 26.27
C LYS A 207 21.34 -11.25 26.11
N SER A 208 21.17 -10.51 25.03
CA SER A 208 22.01 -9.39 24.64
C SER A 208 21.13 -8.33 23.96
N VAL A 209 21.30 -7.06 24.29
CA VAL A 209 20.59 -5.94 23.66
C VAL A 209 21.21 -5.55 22.33
N SER A 210 22.53 -5.67 22.19
CA SER A 210 23.25 -5.24 21.00
C SER A 210 22.94 -6.11 19.77
N LEU A 211 22.71 -7.41 19.95
CA LEU A 211 22.44 -8.33 18.84
C LEU A 211 21.11 -8.04 18.15
N PRO A 212 19.98 -7.88 18.86
CA PRO A 212 18.72 -7.48 18.23
C PRO A 212 18.86 -6.19 17.42
N VAL A 213 19.50 -5.16 17.98
CA VAL A 213 19.69 -3.86 17.30
C VAL A 213 20.44 -4.06 15.97
N ILE A 214 21.54 -4.80 15.99
CA ILE A 214 22.33 -5.03 14.77
C ILE A 214 21.57 -5.89 13.76
N LEU A 215 20.98 -7.01 14.20
CA LEU A 215 20.31 -7.95 13.29
C LEU A 215 19.06 -7.33 12.66
N VAL A 216 18.20 -6.70 13.46
CA VAL A 216 17.02 -5.99 12.95
C VAL A 216 17.45 -4.85 12.03
N GLY A 217 18.48 -4.07 12.42
CA GLY A 217 19.00 -3.00 11.57
C GLY A 217 19.51 -3.47 10.21
N VAL A 218 20.16 -4.66 10.14
CA VAL A 218 20.60 -5.24 8.85
C VAL A 218 19.42 -5.72 8.01
N ILE A 219 18.37 -6.26 8.63
CA ILE A 219 17.16 -6.72 7.92
C ILE A 219 16.40 -5.52 7.38
N GLU A 220 16.16 -4.52 8.22
CA GLU A 220 15.52 -3.26 7.80
C GLU A 220 16.28 -2.56 6.67
N PHE A 221 17.61 -2.53 6.75
CA PHE A 221 18.45 -2.02 5.67
C PHE A 221 18.19 -2.72 4.34
N ALA A 222 18.08 -4.05 4.34
CA ALA A 222 17.77 -4.81 3.14
C ALA A 222 16.36 -4.51 2.61
N ILE A 223 15.38 -4.29 3.50
CA ILE A 223 14.01 -3.89 3.14
C ILE A 223 14.04 -2.50 2.49
N TYR A 224 14.72 -1.52 3.11
CA TYR A 224 14.85 -0.16 2.56
C TYR A 224 15.53 -0.13 1.18
N ILE A 225 16.55 -0.96 0.95
CA ILE A 225 17.17 -1.09 -0.37
C ILE A 225 16.16 -1.66 -1.37
N ASN A 226 15.50 -2.76 -1.01
CA ASN A 226 14.56 -3.46 -1.90
C ASN A 226 13.40 -2.56 -2.30
N MET A 227 12.81 -1.88 -1.32
CA MET A 227 11.68 -0.95 -1.53
C MET A 227 12.09 0.41 -2.09
N GLY A 228 13.35 0.81 -1.94
CA GLY A 228 13.87 2.07 -2.49
C GLY A 228 14.41 1.95 -3.92
N LEU A 229 14.72 0.74 -4.38
CA LEU A 229 15.24 0.51 -5.74
C LEU A 229 14.28 0.99 -6.84
N PRO A 230 12.95 0.81 -6.73
CA PRO A 230 11.98 1.29 -7.72
C PRO A 230 12.06 2.79 -8.00
N TYR A 231 12.35 3.61 -6.99
CA TYR A 231 12.59 5.04 -7.19
C TYR A 231 13.69 5.31 -8.22
N TYR A 232 14.82 4.61 -8.11
CA TYR A 232 15.98 4.78 -9.02
C TYR A 232 15.77 4.12 -10.38
N THR A 233 14.88 3.16 -10.49
CA THR A 233 14.50 2.52 -11.76
C THR A 233 13.29 3.16 -12.42
N HIS A 234 12.74 4.24 -11.81
CA HIS A 234 11.53 4.92 -12.28
C HIS A 234 10.33 3.98 -12.45
N THR A 235 10.20 3.04 -11.52
CA THR A 235 9.06 2.11 -11.45
C THR A 235 8.22 2.41 -10.22
N THR A 236 6.91 2.18 -10.33
CA THR A 236 5.97 2.28 -9.22
C THR A 236 5.63 0.89 -8.68
N LEU A 237 5.29 0.80 -7.41
CA LEU A 237 4.92 -0.45 -6.76
C LEU A 237 3.42 -0.47 -6.42
N PRO A 238 2.73 -1.63 -6.54
CA PRO A 238 1.41 -1.77 -5.98
C PRO A 238 1.48 -1.65 -4.44
N PHE A 239 0.49 -1.02 -3.82
CA PHE A 239 0.47 -0.79 -2.37
C PHE A 239 0.69 -2.07 -1.54
N ILE A 240 0.18 -3.20 -2.01
CA ILE A 240 0.34 -4.51 -1.38
C ILE A 240 1.82 -4.95 -1.33
N ALA A 241 2.65 -4.51 -2.28
CA ALA A 241 4.04 -4.94 -2.36
C ALA A 241 4.85 -4.54 -1.12
N SER A 242 4.60 -3.37 -0.54
CA SER A 242 5.32 -2.87 0.62
C SER A 242 5.14 -3.79 1.83
N ILE A 243 3.91 -4.19 2.15
CA ILE A 243 3.64 -5.08 3.29
C ILE A 243 4.14 -6.50 3.02
N VAL A 244 3.93 -7.01 1.80
CA VAL A 244 4.34 -8.37 1.43
C VAL A 244 5.87 -8.50 1.45
N ILE A 245 6.59 -7.56 0.85
CA ILE A 245 8.05 -7.56 0.83
C ILE A 245 8.59 -7.37 2.25
N GLY A 246 8.09 -6.39 3.01
CA GLY A 246 8.53 -6.13 4.37
C GLY A 246 8.34 -7.34 5.29
N THR A 247 7.15 -7.93 5.35
CA THR A 247 6.84 -9.05 6.24
C THR A 247 7.55 -10.33 5.84
N ILE A 248 7.61 -10.67 4.54
CA ILE A 248 8.32 -11.86 4.07
C ILE A 248 9.81 -11.72 4.31
N GLN A 249 10.40 -10.58 3.97
CA GLN A 249 11.83 -10.35 4.14
C GLN A 249 12.23 -10.35 5.61
N LEU A 250 11.44 -9.69 6.47
CA LEU A 250 11.67 -9.69 7.92
C LEU A 250 11.57 -11.12 8.50
N GLY A 251 10.55 -11.88 8.15
CA GLY A 251 10.33 -13.24 8.64
C GLY A 251 11.35 -14.24 8.13
N SER A 252 11.69 -14.22 6.84
CA SER A 252 12.57 -15.23 6.23
C SER A 252 14.06 -14.98 6.50
N THR A 253 14.47 -13.73 6.73
CA THR A 253 15.91 -13.41 6.93
C THR A 253 16.35 -13.51 8.37
N VAL A 254 15.43 -13.38 9.33
CA VAL A 254 15.75 -13.46 10.76
C VAL A 254 16.35 -14.83 11.15
N ASP A 255 15.84 -15.90 10.57
CA ASP A 255 16.31 -17.26 10.87
C ASP A 255 17.77 -17.47 10.46
N TYR A 256 18.17 -16.96 9.29
CA TYR A 256 19.57 -17.02 8.84
C TYR A 256 20.48 -16.18 9.73
N ALA A 257 20.02 -15.01 10.15
CA ALA A 257 20.77 -14.14 11.05
C ALA A 257 20.97 -14.78 12.42
N ILE A 258 19.94 -15.43 12.97
CA ILE A 258 20.00 -16.19 14.23
C ILE A 258 20.95 -17.38 14.09
N LEU A 259 20.83 -18.16 13.02
CA LEU A 259 21.65 -19.34 12.78
C LEU A 259 23.14 -18.98 12.73
N MET A 260 23.51 -17.98 11.93
CA MET A 260 24.88 -17.51 11.79
C MET A 260 25.44 -16.98 13.12
N THR A 261 24.65 -16.17 13.83
CA THR A 261 25.04 -15.59 15.11
C THR A 261 25.22 -16.67 16.19
N ASN A 262 24.33 -17.64 16.24
CA ASN A 262 24.42 -18.77 17.19
C ASN A 262 25.65 -19.60 16.89
N ARG A 263 25.95 -19.89 15.62
CA ARG A 263 27.15 -20.60 15.23
C ARG A 263 28.42 -19.87 15.64
N TYR A 264 28.47 -18.55 15.37
CA TYR A 264 29.58 -17.70 15.83
C TYR A 264 29.77 -17.76 17.35
N LYS A 265 28.67 -17.63 18.12
CA LYS A 265 28.72 -17.71 19.59
C LYS A 265 29.26 -19.06 20.07
N THR A 266 28.80 -20.16 19.48
CA THR A 266 29.27 -21.52 19.82
C THR A 266 30.77 -21.66 19.58
N GLU A 267 31.30 -21.21 18.47
CA GLU A 267 32.73 -21.29 18.15
C GLU A 267 33.57 -20.38 19.07
N ARG A 268 33.02 -19.20 19.46
CA ARG A 268 33.67 -18.35 20.47
C ARG A 268 33.72 -18.98 21.85
N MET A 269 32.66 -19.66 22.26
CA MET A 269 32.61 -20.39 23.53
C MET A 269 33.56 -21.60 23.53
N ALA A 270 33.84 -22.22 22.39
CA ALA A 270 34.85 -23.25 22.19
C ALA A 270 36.29 -22.71 22.22
N GLY A 271 36.49 -21.40 22.49
CA GLY A 271 37.84 -20.82 22.66
C GLY A 271 38.48 -20.32 21.35
N LYS A 272 37.79 -20.36 20.22
CA LYS A 272 38.37 -19.91 18.95
C LYS A 272 38.51 -18.39 18.87
N GLU A 273 39.50 -17.91 18.14
CA GLU A 273 39.74 -16.51 17.84
C GLU A 273 38.55 -15.91 17.07
N LYS A 274 38.33 -14.59 17.19
CA LYS A 274 37.19 -13.87 16.55
C LYS A 274 37.13 -14.10 15.04
N HIS A 275 38.28 -14.00 14.36
CA HIS A 275 38.37 -14.15 12.90
C HIS A 275 38.13 -15.61 12.45
N GLU A 276 38.59 -16.57 13.21
CA GLU A 276 38.37 -17.99 12.95
C GLU A 276 36.90 -18.37 13.18
N ALA A 277 36.30 -17.91 14.29
CA ALA A 277 34.90 -18.17 14.62
C ALA A 277 33.93 -17.63 13.57
N ILE A 278 34.16 -16.40 13.09
CA ILE A 278 33.30 -15.79 12.04
C ILE A 278 33.47 -16.52 10.69
N SER A 279 34.68 -16.93 10.34
CA SER A 279 34.94 -17.69 9.11
C SER A 279 34.23 -19.06 9.11
N ILE A 280 34.21 -19.76 10.26
CA ILE A 280 33.49 -21.02 10.40
C ILE A 280 31.97 -20.80 10.37
N ALA A 281 31.47 -19.78 11.09
CA ALA A 281 30.06 -19.45 11.06
C ALA A 281 29.58 -19.16 9.62
N HIS A 282 30.31 -18.35 8.87
CA HIS A 282 30.04 -18.05 7.47
C HIS A 282 30.02 -19.31 6.59
N LYS A 283 31.03 -20.16 6.72
CA LYS A 283 31.15 -21.39 5.92
C LYS A 283 30.04 -22.41 6.18
N THR A 284 29.51 -22.45 7.41
CA THR A 284 28.48 -23.42 7.81
C THR A 284 27.07 -22.93 7.59
N SER A 285 26.84 -21.62 7.57
CA SER A 285 25.51 -21.04 7.37
C SER A 285 25.10 -20.97 5.89
N PHE A 286 26.04 -21.10 4.95
CA PHE A 286 25.76 -21.11 3.50
C PHE A 286 25.73 -22.52 2.88
N LYS A 287 25.63 -23.57 3.69
CA LYS A 287 25.47 -24.96 3.25
C LYS A 287 24.03 -25.41 3.41
#